data_982baa3be776ff36eb72affdb17f1bf0
#
_entry.id   982baa3be776ff36eb72affdb17f1bf0
#
_cell.length_a   1.000
_cell.length_b   1.000
_cell.length_c   1.000
_cell.angle_alpha   90.00
_cell.angle_beta   90.00
_cell.angle_gamma   90.00
#
_symmetry.space_group_name_H-M   'P 1'
#
loop_
_entity.id
_entity.type
_entity.pdbx_description
1 polymer ?
#
loop_
_entity_poly.entity_id
_entity_poly.type
_entity_poly.pdbx_seq_one_letter_code
_entity_poly.pdbx_strand_id
1 'polypeptide(L)'
;MSEPKNILLTVDGELREVTHGTTGLDLFREKPTTAVMRVDGLLWDLAREIPAGASVESVDITEPEGLEVLRHSTAHVMAQAVQQLRPGAKLGIGPYITDGFYFDFDVDEPFTPEDLKQISSLMQKIVKSGQTFRRRVVDEETARAEMADEPYKLELLGKKDAADTAGEGASVEVGAGEITIYDNVDRKTGDAVWCDLCRGPHLPSTKLIGNGFALTRSAAAYWLGNEKNKQLQRIYGTAWASKDDLKAYQERLAEAERRDHRKLGAELDLFSFPDELGSGLPVFHPRGGIIRKEMEDYSRRRHTEAGYEFVY
;
A
#
# COMPACT_ATOMS: atom_id res chain seq x y z
N MET A 1 -29.36 -20.99 -28.91
CA MET A 1 -28.63 -20.01 -28.04
C MET A 1 -29.65 -19.43 -27.11
N SER A 2 -29.58 -19.69 -25.80
CA SER A 2 -30.50 -19.07 -24.82
C SER A 2 -30.23 -17.56 -24.81
N GLU A 3 -31.31 -16.76 -24.84
CA GLU A 3 -31.19 -15.30 -24.65
C GLU A 3 -30.39 -15.00 -23.39
N PRO A 4 -29.50 -13.99 -23.40
CA PRO A 4 -28.78 -13.60 -22.21
C PRO A 4 -29.79 -13.19 -21.14
N LYS A 5 -29.76 -13.86 -19.99
CA LYS A 5 -30.63 -13.52 -18.85
C LYS A 5 -30.19 -12.16 -18.28
N ASN A 6 -31.11 -11.20 -18.26
CA ASN A 6 -30.87 -9.94 -17.57
C ASN A 6 -30.95 -10.14 -16.05
N ILE A 7 -30.17 -9.38 -15.33
CA ILE A 7 -30.15 -9.31 -13.87
C ILE A 7 -30.36 -7.86 -13.42
N LEU A 8 -30.89 -7.67 -12.22
CA LEU A 8 -31.05 -6.36 -11.60
C LEU A 8 -29.89 -6.11 -10.64
N LEU A 9 -29.31 -4.92 -10.69
CA LEU A 9 -28.28 -4.42 -9.77
C LEU A 9 -28.71 -3.06 -9.22
N THR A 10 -28.21 -2.71 -8.03
CA THR A 10 -28.26 -1.33 -7.54
C THR A 10 -26.89 -0.71 -7.80
N VAL A 11 -26.77 0.18 -8.77
CA VAL A 11 -25.48 0.82 -9.15
C VAL A 11 -25.48 2.28 -8.72
N ASP A 12 -24.57 2.66 -7.84
CA ASP A 12 -24.48 4.01 -7.24
C ASP A 12 -25.85 4.49 -6.69
N GLY A 13 -26.64 3.57 -6.09
CA GLY A 13 -27.96 3.83 -5.52
C GLY A 13 -29.15 3.76 -6.49
N GLU A 14 -28.91 3.53 -7.78
CA GLU A 14 -29.96 3.41 -8.81
C GLU A 14 -30.14 1.96 -9.26
N LEU A 15 -31.41 1.51 -9.41
CA LEU A 15 -31.71 0.20 -10.00
C LEU A 15 -31.39 0.21 -11.50
N ARG A 16 -30.58 -0.76 -11.93
CA ARG A 16 -30.22 -0.96 -13.34
C ARG A 16 -30.40 -2.41 -13.74
N GLU A 17 -31.00 -2.62 -14.90
CA GLU A 17 -31.07 -3.91 -15.56
C GLU A 17 -29.84 -4.08 -16.46
N VAL A 18 -29.07 -5.14 -16.25
CA VAL A 18 -27.82 -5.44 -16.98
C VAL A 18 -27.82 -6.91 -17.40
N THR A 19 -26.96 -7.24 -18.35
CA THR A 19 -26.79 -8.63 -18.80
C THR A 19 -26.05 -9.44 -17.73
N HIS A 20 -26.43 -10.70 -17.53
CA HIS A 20 -25.69 -11.62 -16.69
C HIS A 20 -24.22 -11.71 -17.17
N GLY A 21 -23.28 -11.71 -16.24
CA GLY A 21 -21.85 -11.67 -16.54
C GLY A 21 -21.27 -10.24 -16.66
N THR A 22 -22.09 -9.20 -16.42
CA THR A 22 -21.62 -7.81 -16.38
C THR A 22 -20.57 -7.65 -15.27
N THR A 23 -19.50 -6.95 -15.61
CA THR A 23 -18.38 -6.63 -14.71
C THR A 23 -18.36 -5.15 -14.33
N GLY A 24 -17.55 -4.78 -13.34
CA GLY A 24 -17.32 -3.37 -13.00
C GLY A 24 -16.68 -2.58 -14.16
N LEU A 25 -15.87 -3.23 -15.00
CA LEU A 25 -15.31 -2.61 -16.21
C LEU A 25 -16.39 -2.20 -17.21
N ASP A 26 -17.47 -2.95 -17.29
CA ASP A 26 -18.61 -2.63 -18.16
C ASP A 26 -19.44 -1.50 -17.56
N LEU A 27 -19.73 -1.56 -16.26
CA LEU A 27 -20.55 -0.57 -15.55
C LEU A 27 -19.90 0.81 -15.50
N PHE A 28 -18.61 0.85 -15.22
CA PHE A 28 -17.87 2.09 -14.94
C PHE A 28 -16.98 2.55 -16.10
N ARG A 29 -17.29 2.12 -17.33
CA ARG A 29 -16.53 2.50 -18.55
C ARG A 29 -16.38 4.01 -18.72
N GLU A 30 -17.39 4.77 -18.33
CA GLU A 30 -17.42 6.24 -18.41
C GLU A 30 -16.66 6.92 -17.24
N LYS A 31 -16.17 6.13 -16.27
CA LYS A 31 -15.42 6.59 -15.10
C LYS A 31 -13.98 6.02 -15.16
N PRO A 32 -13.09 6.56 -15.98
CA PRO A 32 -11.77 5.96 -16.26
C PRO A 32 -10.80 5.96 -15.06
N THR A 33 -11.11 6.71 -14.01
CA THR A 33 -10.33 6.80 -12.77
C THR A 33 -10.84 5.86 -11.68
N THR A 34 -11.87 5.03 -11.96
CA THR A 34 -12.34 4.01 -11.01
C THR A 34 -11.24 2.98 -10.78
N ALA A 35 -10.81 2.86 -9.53
CA ALA A 35 -9.78 1.92 -9.09
C ALA A 35 -10.34 0.50 -8.91
N VAL A 36 -11.44 0.40 -8.18
CA VAL A 36 -12.14 -0.84 -7.83
C VAL A 36 -13.63 -0.56 -7.71
N MET A 37 -14.42 -1.60 -7.50
CA MET A 37 -15.85 -1.47 -7.14
C MET A 37 -16.08 -1.96 -5.70
N ARG A 38 -17.08 -1.41 -5.04
CA ARG A 38 -17.61 -1.92 -3.77
C ARG A 38 -18.86 -2.73 -4.08
N VAL A 39 -18.85 -4.02 -3.78
CA VAL A 39 -19.97 -4.94 -3.96
C VAL A 39 -20.47 -5.39 -2.60
N ASP A 40 -21.68 -5.03 -2.23
CA ASP A 40 -22.29 -5.33 -0.93
C ASP A 40 -21.35 -4.97 0.26
N GLY A 41 -20.66 -3.82 0.15
CA GLY A 41 -19.75 -3.31 1.17
C GLY A 41 -18.32 -3.81 1.08
N LEU A 42 -17.97 -4.75 0.20
CA LEU A 42 -16.63 -5.32 0.03
C LEU A 42 -15.97 -4.79 -1.24
N LEU A 43 -14.66 -4.51 -1.17
CA LEU A 43 -13.89 -4.08 -2.33
C LEU A 43 -13.56 -5.26 -3.26
N TRP A 44 -13.87 -5.09 -4.53
CA TRP A 44 -13.67 -6.07 -5.59
C TRP A 44 -12.94 -5.47 -6.78
N ASP A 45 -12.13 -6.31 -7.45
CA ASP A 45 -11.56 -5.96 -8.77
C ASP A 45 -12.67 -5.68 -9.78
N LEU A 46 -12.46 -4.67 -10.62
CA LEU A 46 -13.44 -4.30 -11.66
C LEU A 46 -13.68 -5.42 -12.69
N ALA A 47 -12.75 -6.35 -12.86
CA ALA A 47 -12.88 -7.45 -13.81
C ALA A 47 -13.75 -8.61 -13.30
N ARG A 48 -14.21 -8.59 -12.03
CA ARG A 48 -15.07 -9.65 -11.49
C ARG A 48 -16.50 -9.49 -11.94
N GLU A 49 -17.16 -10.62 -12.24
CA GLU A 49 -18.59 -10.66 -12.52
C GLU A 49 -19.40 -10.31 -11.26
N ILE A 50 -20.45 -9.53 -11.45
CA ILE A 50 -21.27 -9.02 -10.36
C ILE A 50 -22.47 -9.95 -10.17
N PRO A 51 -22.75 -10.44 -8.95
CA PRO A 51 -23.90 -11.30 -8.68
C PRO A 51 -25.23 -10.53 -8.80
N ALA A 52 -26.28 -11.24 -9.22
CA ALA A 52 -27.62 -10.66 -9.34
C ALA A 52 -28.11 -10.13 -7.97
N GLY A 53 -28.71 -8.94 -7.98
CA GLY A 53 -29.26 -8.29 -6.79
C GLY A 53 -28.24 -7.51 -5.95
N ALA A 54 -26.96 -7.53 -6.31
CA ALA A 54 -25.94 -6.84 -5.55
C ALA A 54 -26.06 -5.30 -5.61
N SER A 55 -25.62 -4.64 -4.55
CA SER A 55 -25.34 -3.20 -4.53
C SER A 55 -23.90 -2.93 -4.93
N VAL A 56 -23.69 -2.09 -5.93
CA VAL A 56 -22.37 -1.81 -6.52
C VAL A 56 -22.11 -0.32 -6.57
N GLU A 57 -20.97 0.07 -6.06
CA GLU A 57 -20.48 1.46 -6.08
C GLU A 57 -19.11 1.54 -6.73
N SER A 58 -18.88 2.61 -7.49
CA SER A 58 -17.53 2.89 -8.00
C SER A 58 -16.66 3.51 -6.90
N VAL A 59 -15.41 3.08 -6.77
CA VAL A 59 -14.41 3.68 -5.89
C VAL A 59 -13.34 4.34 -6.75
N ASP A 60 -13.24 5.66 -6.68
CA ASP A 60 -12.28 6.44 -7.46
C ASP A 60 -10.87 6.34 -6.86
N ILE A 61 -9.84 6.43 -7.72
CA ILE A 61 -8.44 6.35 -7.31
C ILE A 61 -8.03 7.46 -6.32
N THR A 62 -8.78 8.55 -6.23
CA THR A 62 -8.55 9.66 -5.30
C THR A 62 -9.18 9.46 -3.92
N GLU A 63 -10.08 8.49 -3.80
CA GLU A 63 -10.69 8.13 -2.52
C GLU A 63 -9.71 7.35 -1.64
N PRO A 64 -9.87 7.35 -0.30
CA PRO A 64 -8.95 6.66 0.61
C PRO A 64 -8.68 5.20 0.22
N GLU A 65 -9.74 4.41 -0.01
CA GLU A 65 -9.62 2.99 -0.38
C GLU A 65 -9.07 2.82 -1.81
N GLY A 66 -9.39 3.73 -2.72
CA GLY A 66 -8.78 3.77 -4.06
C GLY A 66 -7.27 4.02 -4.01
N LEU A 67 -6.81 4.89 -3.10
CA LEU A 67 -5.39 5.12 -2.85
C LEU A 67 -4.70 3.90 -2.22
N GLU A 68 -5.37 3.16 -1.34
CA GLU A 68 -4.84 1.91 -0.77
C GLU A 68 -4.60 0.87 -1.88
N VAL A 69 -5.57 0.68 -2.76
CA VAL A 69 -5.45 -0.24 -3.91
C VAL A 69 -4.39 0.23 -4.92
N LEU A 70 -4.27 1.55 -5.13
CA LEU A 70 -3.19 2.14 -5.95
C LEU A 70 -1.82 1.78 -5.37
N ARG A 71 -1.62 1.99 -4.07
CA ARG A 71 -0.37 1.69 -3.36
C ARG A 71 -0.04 0.21 -3.41
N HIS A 72 -1.02 -0.65 -3.14
CA HIS A 72 -0.88 -2.09 -3.23
C HIS A 72 -0.49 -2.55 -4.65
N SER A 73 -1.18 -2.06 -5.68
CA SER A 73 -0.85 -2.36 -7.08
C SER A 73 0.52 -1.83 -7.49
N THR A 74 0.94 -0.68 -6.93
CA THR A 74 2.28 -0.12 -7.16
C THR A 74 3.36 -0.98 -6.50
N ALA A 75 3.08 -1.58 -5.33
CA ALA A 75 3.98 -2.53 -4.67
C ALA A 75 4.22 -3.77 -5.56
N HIS A 76 3.18 -4.31 -6.22
CA HIS A 76 3.32 -5.40 -7.18
C HIS A 76 4.15 -5.02 -8.42
N VAL A 77 3.94 -3.81 -8.96
CA VAL A 77 4.78 -3.31 -10.06
C VAL A 77 6.24 -3.16 -9.63
N MET A 78 6.50 -2.76 -8.38
CA MET A 78 7.84 -2.72 -7.82
C MET A 78 8.43 -4.14 -7.70
N ALA A 79 7.67 -5.11 -7.21
CA ALA A 79 8.12 -6.49 -7.08
C ALA A 79 8.51 -7.09 -8.44
N GLN A 80 7.67 -6.90 -9.45
CA GLN A 80 8.00 -7.29 -10.83
C GLN A 80 9.28 -6.60 -11.34
N ALA A 81 9.45 -5.31 -11.07
CA ALA A 81 10.64 -4.57 -11.50
C ALA A 81 11.91 -5.05 -10.77
N VAL A 82 11.81 -5.40 -9.48
CA VAL A 82 12.92 -5.97 -8.71
C VAL A 82 13.34 -7.32 -9.29
N GLN A 83 12.40 -8.22 -9.56
CA GLN A 83 12.73 -9.52 -10.16
C GLN A 83 13.25 -9.42 -11.62
N GLN A 84 12.86 -8.38 -12.35
CA GLN A 84 13.49 -8.09 -13.66
C GLN A 84 14.93 -7.62 -13.52
N LEU A 85 15.26 -6.84 -12.49
CA LEU A 85 16.63 -6.39 -12.23
C LEU A 85 17.48 -7.49 -11.59
N ARG A 86 16.91 -8.24 -10.67
CA ARG A 86 17.54 -9.31 -9.87
C ARG A 86 16.68 -10.58 -9.90
N PRO A 87 16.79 -11.43 -10.94
CA PRO A 87 15.94 -12.61 -11.11
C PRO A 87 15.99 -13.62 -9.94
N GLY A 88 17.05 -13.58 -9.12
CA GLY A 88 17.18 -14.41 -7.91
C GLY A 88 16.43 -13.89 -6.69
N ALA A 89 15.90 -12.66 -6.71
CA ALA A 89 15.18 -12.07 -5.60
C ALA A 89 13.91 -12.86 -5.29
N LYS A 90 13.72 -13.27 -4.02
CA LYS A 90 12.52 -13.97 -3.55
C LYS A 90 11.55 -12.97 -2.93
N LEU A 91 10.27 -13.19 -3.17
CA LEU A 91 9.19 -12.30 -2.74
C LEU A 91 8.77 -12.61 -1.30
N GLY A 92 8.81 -11.61 -0.43
CA GLY A 92 8.17 -11.61 0.88
C GLY A 92 6.72 -11.11 0.79
N ILE A 93 6.42 -10.04 1.53
CA ILE A 93 5.11 -9.37 1.55
C ILE A 93 5.20 -7.92 1.07
N GLY A 94 4.11 -7.42 0.48
CA GLY A 94 4.04 -6.09 -0.13
C GLY A 94 2.78 -5.30 0.19
N PRO A 95 2.50 -4.98 1.48
CA PRO A 95 1.30 -4.26 1.84
C PRO A 95 1.40 -2.76 1.50
N TYR A 96 0.23 -2.12 1.39
CA TYR A 96 0.13 -0.68 1.52
C TYR A 96 0.27 -0.28 2.99
N ILE A 97 0.71 0.96 3.22
CA ILE A 97 0.79 1.63 4.52
C ILE A 97 0.27 3.06 4.38
N THR A 98 0.14 3.76 5.49
CA THR A 98 -0.20 5.18 5.48
C THR A 98 0.75 5.95 4.57
N ASP A 99 0.21 6.65 3.57
CA ASP A 99 0.92 7.45 2.56
C ASP A 99 1.94 6.69 1.69
N GLY A 100 1.93 5.35 1.70
CA GLY A 100 2.91 4.60 0.94
C GLY A 100 2.65 3.10 0.84
N PHE A 101 3.72 2.40 0.53
CA PHE A 101 3.77 0.94 0.46
C PHE A 101 5.20 0.47 0.73
N TYR A 102 5.36 -0.81 0.97
CA TYR A 102 6.67 -1.46 0.93
C TYR A 102 6.57 -2.85 0.32
N PHE A 103 7.71 -3.45 0.03
CA PHE A 103 7.80 -4.86 -0.30
C PHE A 103 9.12 -5.43 0.24
N ASP A 104 9.04 -6.64 0.80
CA ASP A 104 10.17 -7.37 1.36
C ASP A 104 10.74 -8.34 0.33
N PHE A 105 12.05 -8.34 0.19
CA PHE A 105 12.78 -9.17 -0.75
C PHE A 105 13.90 -9.93 -0.04
N ASP A 106 14.03 -11.21 -0.32
CA ASP A 106 15.23 -11.96 0.01
C ASP A 106 16.21 -11.83 -1.17
N VAL A 107 17.31 -11.21 -0.92
CA VAL A 107 18.38 -10.94 -1.90
C VAL A 107 19.74 -11.18 -1.25
N ASP A 108 20.73 -11.58 -2.07
CA ASP A 108 22.09 -11.84 -1.59
C ASP A 108 22.82 -10.56 -1.15
N GLU A 109 22.56 -9.44 -1.84
CA GLU A 109 23.20 -8.16 -1.55
C GLU A 109 22.12 -7.07 -1.29
N PRO A 110 22.34 -6.17 -0.33
CA PRO A 110 21.43 -5.06 -0.06
C PRO A 110 21.23 -4.16 -1.29
N PHE A 111 20.04 -3.53 -1.37
CA PHE A 111 19.76 -2.56 -2.42
C PHE A 111 20.52 -1.26 -2.21
N THR A 112 21.17 -0.80 -3.26
CA THR A 112 21.87 0.49 -3.31
C THR A 112 20.92 1.60 -3.80
N PRO A 113 21.26 2.90 -3.59
CA PRO A 113 20.51 4.01 -4.19
C PRO A 113 20.46 3.93 -5.73
N GLU A 114 21.45 3.34 -6.38
CA GLU A 114 21.48 3.16 -7.83
C GLU A 114 20.48 2.06 -8.26
N ASP A 115 20.38 0.97 -7.50
CA ASP A 115 19.35 -0.05 -7.75
C ASP A 115 17.95 0.57 -7.66
N LEU A 116 17.66 1.42 -6.67
CA LEU A 116 16.36 2.08 -6.55
C LEU A 116 16.02 2.95 -7.77
N LYS A 117 17.01 3.62 -8.36
CA LYS A 117 16.81 4.37 -9.62
C LYS A 117 16.50 3.46 -10.79
N GLN A 118 17.22 2.34 -10.92
CA GLN A 118 16.99 1.36 -11.97
C GLN A 118 15.62 0.70 -11.83
N ILE A 119 15.26 0.27 -10.60
CA ILE A 119 13.93 -0.27 -10.28
C ILE A 119 12.84 0.75 -10.65
N SER A 120 12.98 2.01 -10.22
CA SER A 120 12.02 3.08 -10.55
C SER A 120 11.87 3.26 -12.07
N SER A 121 12.95 3.17 -12.82
CA SER A 121 12.93 3.23 -14.29
C SER A 121 12.18 2.04 -14.91
N LEU A 122 12.39 0.83 -14.39
CA LEU A 122 11.67 -0.38 -14.82
C LEU A 122 10.18 -0.28 -14.46
N MET A 123 9.84 0.17 -13.25
CA MET A 123 8.44 0.43 -12.86
C MET A 123 7.75 1.37 -13.85
N GLN A 124 8.40 2.47 -14.24
CA GLN A 124 7.84 3.39 -15.25
C GLN A 124 7.59 2.71 -16.60
N LYS A 125 8.45 1.78 -17.02
CA LYS A 125 8.25 1.00 -18.26
C LYS A 125 7.04 0.07 -18.13
N ILE A 126 6.92 -0.63 -17.00
CA ILE A 126 5.78 -1.52 -16.69
C ILE A 126 4.47 -0.72 -16.67
N VAL A 127 4.44 0.43 -16.00
CA VAL A 127 3.27 1.33 -15.97
C VAL A 127 2.88 1.77 -17.39
N LYS A 128 3.84 2.21 -18.18
CA LYS A 128 3.60 2.64 -19.58
C LYS A 128 3.12 1.52 -20.49
N SER A 129 3.53 0.27 -20.24
CA SER A 129 3.07 -0.88 -21.03
C SER A 129 1.59 -1.17 -20.83
N GLY A 130 1.01 -0.75 -19.69
CA GLY A 130 -0.41 -0.87 -19.39
C GLY A 130 -0.86 -2.31 -19.23
N GLN A 131 -0.06 -3.14 -18.54
CA GLN A 131 -0.43 -4.50 -18.18
C GLN A 131 -1.75 -4.51 -17.41
N THR A 132 -2.54 -5.58 -17.54
CA THR A 132 -3.76 -5.79 -16.76
C THR A 132 -3.48 -6.72 -15.60
N PHE A 133 -4.08 -6.45 -14.45
CA PHE A 133 -4.06 -7.36 -13.32
C PHE A 133 -5.20 -8.37 -13.51
N ARG A 134 -4.86 -9.67 -13.54
CA ARG A 134 -5.81 -10.76 -13.70
C ARG A 134 -5.82 -11.64 -12.46
N ARG A 135 -6.95 -11.61 -11.75
CA ARG A 135 -7.19 -12.48 -10.59
C ARG A 135 -7.53 -13.90 -11.04
N ARG A 136 -6.87 -14.89 -10.46
CA ARG A 136 -7.22 -16.32 -10.60
C ARG A 136 -7.46 -16.91 -9.21
N VAL A 137 -8.57 -17.63 -9.07
CA VAL A 137 -8.79 -18.52 -7.92
C VAL A 137 -8.18 -19.87 -8.27
N VAL A 138 -7.33 -20.38 -7.40
CA VAL A 138 -6.62 -21.64 -7.59
C VAL A 138 -6.75 -22.52 -6.37
N ASP A 139 -6.54 -23.83 -6.55
CA ASP A 139 -6.40 -24.74 -5.42
C ASP A 139 -4.99 -24.67 -4.80
N GLU A 140 -4.82 -25.28 -3.64
CA GLU A 140 -3.55 -25.24 -2.91
C GLU A 140 -2.41 -25.95 -3.68
N GLU A 141 -2.71 -27.01 -4.41
CA GLU A 141 -1.72 -27.75 -5.20
C GLU A 141 -1.18 -26.88 -6.33
N THR A 142 -2.05 -26.23 -7.07
CA THR A 142 -1.69 -25.25 -8.13
C THR A 142 -0.90 -24.09 -7.55
N ALA A 143 -1.35 -23.50 -6.44
CA ALA A 143 -0.63 -22.38 -5.81
C ALA A 143 0.78 -22.78 -5.38
N ARG A 144 0.95 -23.97 -4.78
CA ARG A 144 2.27 -24.48 -4.40
C ARG A 144 3.16 -24.77 -5.59
N ALA A 145 2.59 -25.26 -6.69
CA ALA A 145 3.34 -25.52 -7.91
C ALA A 145 3.81 -24.20 -8.58
N GLU A 146 2.94 -23.21 -8.69
CA GLU A 146 3.29 -21.91 -9.31
C GLU A 146 4.23 -21.07 -8.43
N MET A 147 4.13 -21.18 -7.09
CA MET A 147 5.00 -20.49 -6.14
C MET A 147 6.20 -21.34 -5.67
N ALA A 148 6.54 -22.43 -6.38
CA ALA A 148 7.60 -23.36 -5.95
C ALA A 148 8.96 -22.67 -5.70
N ASP A 149 9.27 -21.62 -6.45
CA ASP A 149 10.49 -20.84 -6.30
C ASP A 149 10.40 -19.70 -5.27
N GLU A 150 9.23 -19.50 -4.62
CA GLU A 150 8.97 -18.40 -3.69
C GLU A 150 8.74 -18.94 -2.26
N PRO A 151 9.82 -19.19 -1.48
CA PRO A 151 9.73 -19.90 -0.20
C PRO A 151 8.84 -19.17 0.83
N TYR A 152 8.85 -17.83 0.82
CA TYR A 152 8.02 -17.05 1.74
C TYR A 152 6.54 -17.12 1.38
N LYS A 153 6.19 -17.17 0.09
CA LYS A 153 4.80 -17.38 -0.35
C LYS A 153 4.31 -18.78 0.00
N LEU A 154 5.17 -19.81 -0.10
CA LEU A 154 4.85 -21.17 0.35
C LEU A 154 4.63 -21.25 1.87
N GLU A 155 5.43 -20.51 2.65
CA GLU A 155 5.24 -20.41 4.10
C GLU A 155 3.90 -19.77 4.45
N LEU A 156 3.50 -18.71 3.75
CA LEU A 156 2.21 -18.04 3.94
C LEU A 156 1.03 -18.95 3.60
N LEU A 157 1.11 -19.75 2.52
CA LEU A 157 0.08 -20.75 2.18
C LEU A 157 -0.14 -21.78 3.29
N GLY A 158 0.91 -22.13 4.06
CA GLY A 158 0.82 -23.07 5.18
C GLY A 158 0.15 -22.48 6.44
N LYS A 159 0.02 -21.16 6.53
CA LYS A 159 -0.53 -20.45 7.71
C LYS A 159 -1.95 -19.96 7.43
N LYS A 160 -2.91 -20.89 7.31
CA LYS A 160 -4.33 -20.55 7.03
C LYS A 160 -4.98 -19.60 8.06
N ASP A 161 -4.41 -19.49 9.26
CA ASP A 161 -4.91 -18.66 10.38
C ASP A 161 -3.96 -17.50 10.74
N ALA A 162 -3.04 -17.13 9.87
CA ALA A 162 -1.99 -16.13 10.15
C ALA A 162 -2.49 -14.67 10.23
N ALA A 163 -3.79 -14.43 10.18
CA ALA A 163 -4.38 -13.10 10.40
C ALA A 163 -4.03 -12.52 11.79
N ASP A 164 -3.72 -13.38 12.79
CA ASP A 164 -3.46 -12.96 14.18
C ASP A 164 -1.98 -12.75 14.54
N THR A 165 -1.03 -13.09 13.67
CA THR A 165 0.40 -13.08 14.02
C THR A 165 1.29 -12.16 13.19
N ALA A 166 0.76 -11.55 12.15
CA ALA A 166 1.52 -10.62 11.33
C ALA A 166 0.95 -9.22 11.51
N GLY A 167 1.81 -8.23 11.78
CA GLY A 167 1.42 -6.82 11.90
C GLY A 167 0.62 -6.34 10.68
N GLU A 168 0.07 -5.14 10.74
CA GLU A 168 -0.96 -4.54 9.84
C GLU A 168 -0.86 -4.81 8.32
N GLY A 169 0.18 -5.44 7.82
CA GLY A 169 0.40 -5.71 6.40
C GLY A 169 0.18 -7.14 5.92
N ALA A 170 0.32 -8.15 6.78
CA ALA A 170 0.30 -9.55 6.33
C ALA A 170 -1.11 -10.11 6.08
N SER A 171 -2.14 -9.46 6.61
CA SER A 171 -3.55 -9.82 6.33
C SER A 171 -3.95 -9.60 4.86
N VAL A 172 -3.17 -8.84 4.08
CA VAL A 172 -3.44 -8.55 2.68
C VAL A 172 -3.05 -9.72 1.77
N GLU A 173 -2.12 -10.58 2.18
CA GLU A 173 -1.59 -11.61 1.30
C GLU A 173 -2.20 -13.00 1.47
N VAL A 174 -2.57 -13.40 2.70
CA VAL A 174 -3.18 -14.73 2.96
C VAL A 174 -4.24 -14.63 4.06
N GLY A 175 -5.44 -15.16 3.82
CA GLY A 175 -6.52 -15.18 4.79
C GLY A 175 -7.48 -16.33 4.60
N ALA A 176 -8.39 -16.51 5.55
CA ALA A 176 -9.47 -17.48 5.46
C ALA A 176 -10.29 -17.24 4.17
N GLY A 177 -10.32 -18.20 3.26
CA GLY A 177 -11.07 -18.09 2.01
C GLY A 177 -10.35 -18.70 0.80
N GLU A 178 -10.64 -18.14 -0.37
CA GLU A 178 -10.07 -18.58 -1.63
C GLU A 178 -8.59 -18.21 -1.74
N ILE A 179 -7.77 -19.15 -2.23
CA ILE A 179 -6.39 -18.86 -2.61
C ILE A 179 -6.40 -18.17 -3.96
N THR A 180 -5.77 -17.02 -4.05
CA THR A 180 -5.74 -16.22 -5.27
C THR A 180 -4.33 -15.88 -5.70
N ILE A 181 -4.11 -15.96 -7.01
CA ILE A 181 -2.90 -15.50 -7.69
C ILE A 181 -3.30 -14.37 -8.62
N TYR A 182 -2.51 -13.31 -8.61
CA TYR A 182 -2.65 -12.20 -9.55
C TYR A 182 -1.54 -12.25 -10.59
N ASP A 183 -1.95 -12.30 -11.86
CA ASP A 183 -1.04 -12.19 -12.99
C ASP A 183 -0.98 -10.75 -13.48
N ASN A 184 0.22 -10.27 -13.77
CA ASN A 184 0.42 -9.11 -14.62
C ASN A 184 0.44 -9.59 -16.07
N VAL A 185 -0.56 -9.20 -16.86
CA VAL A 185 -0.78 -9.69 -18.22
C VAL A 185 -0.41 -8.63 -19.24
N ASP A 186 0.44 -8.97 -20.21
CA ASP A 186 0.74 -8.11 -21.35
C ASP A 186 -0.51 -7.94 -22.23
N ARG A 187 -0.92 -6.72 -22.49
CA ARG A 187 -2.15 -6.42 -23.25
C ARG A 187 -2.07 -6.79 -24.73
N LYS A 188 -0.87 -6.91 -25.28
CA LYS A 188 -0.68 -7.20 -26.71
C LYS A 188 -0.69 -8.70 -26.98
N THR A 189 -0.02 -9.47 -26.13
CA THR A 189 0.11 -10.92 -26.30
C THR A 189 -0.95 -11.69 -25.52
N GLY A 190 -1.49 -11.14 -24.45
CA GLY A 190 -2.40 -11.83 -23.52
C GLY A 190 -1.69 -12.77 -22.54
N ASP A 191 -0.36 -12.80 -22.57
CA ASP A 191 0.45 -13.68 -21.74
C ASP A 191 0.64 -13.08 -20.33
N ALA A 192 0.66 -13.94 -19.31
CA ALA A 192 1.12 -13.57 -17.99
C ALA A 192 2.65 -13.38 -18.03
N VAL A 193 3.11 -12.17 -17.69
CA VAL A 193 4.54 -11.83 -17.69
C VAL A 193 5.13 -11.82 -16.28
N TRP A 194 4.30 -11.86 -15.27
CA TRP A 194 4.65 -11.96 -13.87
C TRP A 194 3.42 -12.35 -13.04
N CYS A 195 3.60 -13.01 -11.91
CA CYS A 195 2.51 -13.36 -11.00
C CYS A 195 2.96 -13.30 -9.54
N ASP A 196 1.99 -13.16 -8.64
CA ASP A 196 2.20 -13.24 -7.21
C ASP A 196 0.97 -13.81 -6.48
N LEU A 197 1.23 -14.47 -5.35
CA LEU A 197 0.20 -14.90 -4.41
C LEU A 197 -0.31 -13.67 -3.65
N CYS A 198 -1.58 -13.29 -3.83
CA CYS A 198 -2.13 -12.09 -3.25
C CYS A 198 -3.65 -12.18 -3.14
N ARG A 199 -4.24 -11.50 -2.16
CA ARG A 199 -5.72 -11.42 -1.98
C ARG A 199 -6.36 -10.33 -2.83
N GLY A 200 -5.59 -9.32 -3.21
CA GLY A 200 -6.13 -8.13 -3.88
C GLY A 200 -6.98 -7.23 -2.96
N PRO A 201 -7.88 -6.41 -3.52
CA PRO A 201 -8.02 -6.19 -4.96
C PRO A 201 -6.89 -5.36 -5.57
N HIS A 202 -6.83 -5.36 -6.91
CA HIS A 202 -5.89 -4.55 -7.68
C HIS A 202 -6.59 -3.61 -8.67
N LEU A 203 -5.85 -2.61 -9.13
CA LEU A 203 -6.26 -1.75 -10.23
C LEU A 203 -6.55 -2.57 -11.50
N PRO A 204 -7.42 -2.09 -12.40
CA PRO A 204 -7.69 -2.79 -13.66
C PRO A 204 -6.47 -2.85 -14.59
N SER A 205 -5.54 -1.90 -14.46
CA SER A 205 -4.33 -1.84 -15.27
C SER A 205 -3.23 -1.05 -14.57
N THR A 206 -1.97 -1.46 -14.81
CA THR A 206 -0.79 -0.71 -14.34
C THR A 206 -0.75 0.72 -14.85
N LYS A 207 -1.41 1.01 -15.99
CA LYS A 207 -1.50 2.37 -16.56
C LYS A 207 -2.15 3.37 -15.61
N LEU A 208 -3.10 2.93 -14.78
CA LEU A 208 -3.80 3.79 -13.82
C LEU A 208 -2.89 4.27 -12.68
N ILE A 209 -1.77 3.59 -12.42
CA ILE A 209 -0.75 4.06 -11.47
C ILE A 209 -0.15 5.40 -11.89
N GLY A 210 -0.05 5.66 -13.20
CA GLY A 210 0.46 6.92 -13.72
C GLY A 210 1.91 7.20 -13.34
N ASN A 211 2.20 8.49 -13.07
CA ASN A 211 3.53 8.97 -12.70
C ASN A 211 3.59 9.48 -11.24
N GLY A 212 2.55 9.22 -10.45
CA GLY A 212 2.38 9.71 -9.08
C GLY A 212 3.09 8.85 -8.03
N PHE A 213 4.16 8.15 -8.34
CA PHE A 213 4.87 7.29 -7.39
C PHE A 213 6.36 7.59 -7.31
N ALA A 214 6.97 7.24 -6.17
CA ALA A 214 8.42 7.31 -5.95
C ALA A 214 8.87 6.23 -4.97
N LEU A 215 10.05 5.65 -5.21
CA LEU A 215 10.77 4.86 -4.21
C LEU A 215 11.50 5.81 -3.27
N THR A 216 11.47 5.53 -1.97
CA THR A 216 12.01 6.45 -0.96
C THR A 216 13.30 5.95 -0.34
N ARG A 217 13.34 4.69 0.08
CA ARG A 217 14.53 4.11 0.75
C ARG A 217 14.48 2.58 0.72
N SER A 218 15.61 1.96 1.03
CA SER A 218 15.70 0.55 1.42
C SER A 218 16.17 0.43 2.87
N ALA A 219 15.76 -0.65 3.54
CA ALA A 219 16.17 -0.97 4.90
C ALA A 219 16.10 -2.49 5.12
N ALA A 220 16.89 -2.98 6.07
CA ALA A 220 16.75 -4.34 6.54
C ALA A 220 15.49 -4.48 7.40
N ALA A 221 14.78 -5.61 7.27
CA ALA A 221 13.61 -5.94 8.06
C ALA A 221 13.56 -7.44 8.33
N TYR A 222 13.23 -7.85 9.54
CA TYR A 222 13.05 -9.27 9.85
C TYR A 222 11.74 -9.79 9.26
N TRP A 223 11.79 -11.01 8.67
CA TRP A 223 10.60 -11.67 8.12
C TRP A 223 9.51 -11.76 9.19
N LEU A 224 8.31 -11.28 8.85
CA LEU A 224 7.14 -11.17 9.73
C LEU A 224 7.41 -10.42 11.06
N GLY A 225 8.39 -9.50 11.08
CA GLY A 225 8.73 -8.72 12.26
C GLY A 225 9.40 -9.49 13.40
N ASN A 226 9.75 -10.75 13.20
CA ASN A 226 10.36 -11.59 14.22
C ASN A 226 11.89 -11.62 14.05
N GLU A 227 12.62 -11.13 15.05
CA GLU A 227 14.10 -11.06 15.07
C GLU A 227 14.80 -12.43 14.92
N LYS A 228 14.09 -13.53 15.19
CA LYS A 228 14.61 -14.90 15.00
C LYS A 228 14.54 -15.38 13.56
N ASN A 229 13.78 -14.69 12.71
CA ASN A 229 13.65 -15.02 11.30
C ASN A 229 14.75 -14.36 10.48
N LYS A 230 14.88 -14.79 9.23
CA LYS A 230 15.82 -14.21 8.27
C LYS A 230 15.56 -12.72 8.10
N GLN A 231 16.62 -11.94 8.02
CA GLN A 231 16.57 -10.53 7.68
C GLN A 231 16.47 -10.36 6.18
N LEU A 232 15.41 -9.70 5.73
CA LEU A 232 15.12 -9.38 4.33
C LEU A 232 15.47 -7.92 4.03
N GLN A 233 15.47 -7.56 2.76
CA GLN A 233 15.60 -6.18 2.31
C GLN A 233 14.23 -5.63 1.97
N ARG A 234 13.83 -4.56 2.64
CA ARG A 234 12.56 -3.86 2.44
C ARG A 234 12.79 -2.62 1.61
N ILE A 235 12.07 -2.48 0.51
CA ILE A 235 12.03 -1.24 -0.27
C ILE A 235 10.72 -0.51 0.07
N TYR A 236 10.83 0.76 0.44
CA TYR A 236 9.70 1.64 0.68
C TYR A 236 9.43 2.52 -0.53
N GLY A 237 8.16 2.76 -0.78
CA GLY A 237 7.70 3.70 -1.79
C GLY A 237 6.45 4.45 -1.34
N THR A 238 6.06 5.43 -2.13
CA THR A 238 4.82 6.18 -2.00
C THR A 238 4.11 6.26 -3.34
N ALA A 239 2.77 6.27 -3.33
CA ALA A 239 1.99 6.42 -4.56
C ALA A 239 0.74 7.27 -4.30
N TRP A 240 0.42 8.11 -5.28
CA TRP A 240 -0.60 9.13 -5.26
C TRP A 240 -1.35 9.15 -6.60
N ALA A 241 -2.58 9.63 -6.60
CA ALA A 241 -3.42 9.65 -7.80
C ALA A 241 -2.82 10.47 -8.96
N SER A 242 -2.00 11.48 -8.64
CA SER A 242 -1.33 12.32 -9.62
C SER A 242 0.12 12.65 -9.24
N LYS A 243 0.88 13.14 -10.24
CA LYS A 243 2.23 13.67 -10.00
C LYS A 243 2.22 14.92 -9.12
N ASP A 244 1.17 15.72 -9.19
CA ASP A 244 1.04 16.94 -8.39
C ASP A 244 0.78 16.60 -6.92
N ASP A 245 -0.03 15.56 -6.63
CA ASP A 245 -0.23 15.04 -5.28
C ASP A 245 1.06 14.48 -4.69
N LEU A 246 1.83 13.73 -5.49
CA LEU A 246 3.15 13.25 -5.08
C LEU A 246 4.08 14.41 -4.73
N LYS A 247 4.10 15.46 -5.56
CA LYS A 247 4.91 16.65 -5.32
C LYS A 247 4.49 17.36 -4.03
N ALA A 248 3.20 17.56 -3.83
CA ALA A 248 2.66 18.17 -2.61
C ALA A 248 3.04 17.37 -1.36
N TYR A 249 2.99 16.03 -1.44
CA TYR A 249 3.47 15.16 -0.37
C TYR A 249 4.96 15.33 -0.08
N GLN A 250 5.80 15.36 -1.11
CA GLN A 250 7.25 15.54 -0.97
C GLN A 250 7.58 16.92 -0.37
N GLU A 251 6.89 17.98 -0.77
CA GLU A 251 7.02 19.32 -0.20
C GLU A 251 6.62 19.34 1.29
N ARG A 252 5.54 18.65 1.64
CA ARG A 252 5.11 18.49 3.05
C ARG A 252 6.15 17.78 3.90
N LEU A 253 6.79 16.71 3.37
CA LEU A 253 7.87 16.01 4.06
C LEU A 253 9.12 16.90 4.25
N ALA A 254 9.53 17.62 3.20
CA ALA A 254 10.65 18.55 3.27
C ALA A 254 10.41 19.67 4.29
N GLU A 255 9.17 20.19 4.34
CA GLU A 255 8.79 21.19 5.34
C GLU A 255 8.75 20.59 6.75
N ALA A 256 8.29 19.35 6.94
CA ALA A 256 8.34 18.65 8.22
C ALA A 256 9.79 18.45 8.70
N GLU A 257 10.69 18.07 7.80
CA GLU A 257 12.13 17.94 8.10
C GLU A 257 12.76 19.30 8.47
N ARG A 258 12.39 20.36 7.76
CA ARG A 258 12.83 21.72 8.08
C ARG A 258 12.37 22.17 9.46
N ARG A 259 11.19 21.69 9.90
CA ARG A 259 10.60 22.01 11.21
C ARG A 259 10.94 21.00 12.31
N ASP A 260 11.90 20.09 12.08
CA ASP A 260 12.30 19.13 13.10
C ASP A 260 12.77 19.87 14.36
N HIS A 261 12.14 19.55 15.49
CA HIS A 261 12.39 20.22 16.77
C HIS A 261 13.85 20.08 17.24
N ARG A 262 14.54 18.99 16.89
CA ARG A 262 15.95 18.78 17.22
C ARG A 262 16.84 19.78 16.51
N LYS A 263 16.51 20.05 15.24
CA LYS A 263 17.21 21.06 14.43
C LYS A 263 16.91 22.48 14.92
N LEU A 264 15.61 22.81 15.01
CA LEU A 264 15.16 24.13 15.47
C LEU A 264 15.55 24.39 16.92
N GLY A 265 15.55 23.36 17.78
CA GLY A 265 15.97 23.44 19.17
C GLY A 265 17.41 23.93 19.30
N ALA A 266 18.31 23.38 18.49
CA ALA A 266 19.71 23.80 18.45
C ALA A 266 19.88 25.19 17.78
N GLU A 267 19.28 25.41 16.61
CA GLU A 267 19.40 26.67 15.85
C GLU A 267 18.86 27.90 16.60
N LEU A 268 17.78 27.72 17.34
CA LEU A 268 17.09 28.79 18.08
C LEU A 268 17.48 28.86 19.57
N ASP A 269 18.39 28.01 20.00
CA ASP A 269 18.83 27.90 21.41
C ASP A 269 17.67 27.69 22.38
N LEU A 270 16.80 26.66 22.08
CA LEU A 270 15.60 26.41 22.85
C LEU A 270 15.82 25.42 23.99
N PHE A 271 16.61 24.37 23.77
CA PHE A 271 16.92 23.35 24.77
C PHE A 271 18.19 22.57 24.37
N SER A 272 18.74 21.87 25.35
CA SER A 272 19.87 20.94 25.20
C SER A 272 19.65 19.67 26.02
N PHE A 273 20.47 18.66 25.79
CA PHE A 273 20.51 17.41 26.57
C PHE A 273 21.91 17.29 27.18
N PRO A 274 22.19 17.89 28.37
CA PRO A 274 23.46 17.78 29.02
C PRO A 274 23.70 16.36 29.55
N ASP A 275 24.86 15.79 29.28
CA ASP A 275 25.23 14.44 29.73
C ASP A 275 25.23 14.31 31.26
N GLU A 276 25.51 15.38 31.96
CA GLU A 276 25.55 15.43 33.41
C GLU A 276 24.20 15.19 34.10
N LEU A 277 23.09 15.45 33.40
CA LEU A 277 21.74 15.25 33.94
C LEU A 277 21.15 13.90 33.58
N GLY A 278 21.78 13.19 32.65
CA GLY A 278 21.33 11.87 32.20
C GLY A 278 20.62 11.88 30.85
N SER A 279 20.54 10.70 30.24
CA SER A 279 19.99 10.51 28.90
C SER A 279 18.51 10.85 28.86
N GLY A 280 18.09 11.62 27.84
CA GLY A 280 16.72 11.94 27.56
C GLY A 280 16.08 13.04 28.43
N LEU A 281 16.86 13.71 29.28
CA LEU A 281 16.40 14.83 30.13
C LEU A 281 16.71 16.17 29.46
N PRO A 282 15.73 16.86 28.83
CA PRO A 282 15.95 18.16 28.20
C PRO A 282 16.04 19.29 29.25
N VAL A 283 17.03 20.17 29.10
CA VAL A 283 17.09 21.44 29.77
C VAL A 283 16.62 22.53 28.81
N PHE A 284 15.54 23.21 29.18
CA PHE A 284 15.03 24.33 28.40
C PHE A 284 15.83 25.60 28.72
N HIS A 285 16.39 26.21 27.69
CA HIS A 285 17.03 27.50 27.76
C HIS A 285 15.99 28.64 27.87
N PRO A 286 16.35 29.88 28.16
CA PRO A 286 15.38 30.93 28.44
C PRO A 286 14.31 31.10 27.35
N ARG A 287 14.66 31.01 26.08
CA ARG A 287 13.70 31.09 24.96
C ARG A 287 12.75 29.91 24.92
N GLY A 288 13.29 28.69 25.06
CA GLY A 288 12.50 27.47 25.11
C GLY A 288 11.61 27.41 26.36
N GLY A 289 12.12 27.89 27.50
CA GLY A 289 11.37 27.99 28.74
C GLY A 289 10.15 28.91 28.65
N ILE A 290 10.26 30.05 27.94
CA ILE A 290 9.13 30.93 27.66
C ILE A 290 8.06 30.21 26.80
N ILE A 291 8.47 29.56 25.72
CA ILE A 291 7.55 28.83 24.84
C ILE A 291 6.82 27.75 25.64
N ARG A 292 7.57 26.95 26.40
CA ARG A 292 7.00 25.90 27.27
C ARG A 292 5.98 26.46 28.25
N LYS A 293 6.35 27.52 28.95
CA LYS A 293 5.46 28.19 29.93
C LYS A 293 4.16 28.66 29.27
N GLU A 294 4.22 29.33 28.13
CA GLU A 294 3.04 29.83 27.43
C GLU A 294 2.12 28.68 26.98
N MET A 295 2.69 27.55 26.53
CA MET A 295 1.91 26.36 26.17
C MET A 295 1.25 25.71 27.39
N GLU A 296 1.99 25.60 28.50
CA GLU A 296 1.45 25.06 29.77
C GLU A 296 0.32 25.95 30.32
N ASP A 297 0.50 27.27 30.33
CA ASP A 297 -0.48 28.24 30.80
C ASP A 297 -1.73 28.24 29.89
N TYR A 298 -1.55 28.15 28.58
CA TYR A 298 -2.68 28.01 27.64
C TYR A 298 -3.46 26.72 27.91
N SER A 299 -2.78 25.60 28.00
CA SER A 299 -3.41 24.29 28.27
C SER A 299 -4.16 24.32 29.62
N ARG A 300 -3.52 24.81 30.68
CA ARG A 300 -4.10 24.95 32.00
C ARG A 300 -5.39 25.78 31.97
N ARG A 301 -5.37 26.96 31.35
CA ARG A 301 -6.53 27.82 31.21
C ARG A 301 -7.68 27.10 30.50
N ARG A 302 -7.40 26.46 29.34
CA ARG A 302 -8.42 25.75 28.56
C ARG A 302 -9.05 24.58 29.33
N HIS A 303 -8.22 23.81 30.04
CA HIS A 303 -8.73 22.72 30.88
C HIS A 303 -9.60 23.24 32.05
N THR A 304 -9.15 24.31 32.72
CA THR A 304 -9.95 24.92 33.81
C THR A 304 -11.29 25.44 33.28
N GLU A 305 -11.29 26.13 32.13
CA GLU A 305 -12.54 26.62 31.50
C GLU A 305 -13.49 25.46 31.14
N ALA A 306 -12.96 24.29 30.81
CA ALA A 306 -13.73 23.08 30.49
C ALA A 306 -14.12 22.25 31.73
N GLY A 307 -13.81 22.73 32.94
CA GLY A 307 -14.20 22.07 34.20
C GLY A 307 -13.28 20.94 34.66
N TYR A 308 -12.08 20.81 34.11
CA TYR A 308 -11.09 19.86 34.61
C TYR A 308 -10.41 20.37 35.87
N GLU A 309 -10.14 19.46 36.80
CA GLU A 309 -9.38 19.73 38.01
C GLU A 309 -7.96 19.17 37.89
N PHE A 310 -6.97 19.90 38.42
CA PHE A 310 -5.59 19.47 38.46
C PHE A 310 -5.30 18.72 39.76
N VAL A 311 -4.64 17.57 39.64
CA VAL A 311 -4.15 16.77 40.76
C VAL A 311 -2.63 16.73 40.75
N TYR A 312 -1.99 16.66 41.89
CA TYR A 312 -0.54 16.62 42.05
C TYR A 312 -0.13 15.42 42.90
#